data_620819978a633d4a84d224783c2b75f9
#
_entry.id   620819978a633d4a84d224783c2b75f9
#
_cell.length_a   1.000
_cell.length_b   1.000
_cell.length_c   1.000
_cell.angle_alpha   90.00
_cell.angle_beta   90.00
_cell.angle_gamma   90.00
#
_symmetry.space_group_name_H-M   'P 1'
#
loop_
_entity.id
_entity.type
_entity.pdbx_description
1 polymer ?
#
loop_
_entity_poly.entity_id
_entity_poly.type
_entity_poly.pdbx_seq_one_letter_code
_entity_poly.pdbx_strand_id
1 'polypeptide(L)'
;MISFSQEELEQALKTDANGKPYLPDHPEICFNITHCDQLAACVFHDRPIGIDAEFPGYYPDVLVDRALSESEKDFLQSHNADLSENREWFYRLWTLKEAYVKKYGIGVDTDLTDFSFTFSNVQGTLSVSCSDPAILCYQTNLNHVHILSVGYEGPEPSVKLVSCSQQHVPP
;
A
#
# COMPACT_ATOMS: atom_id res chain seq x y z
N MET A 1 22.23 3.56 -14.33
CA MET A 1 20.77 3.46 -14.60
C MET A 1 20.55 2.14 -15.31
N ILE A 2 19.77 1.23 -14.71
CA ILE A 2 19.43 -0.07 -15.32
C ILE A 2 18.23 0.19 -16.21
N SER A 3 18.23 -0.37 -17.42
CA SER A 3 17.12 -0.27 -18.37
C SER A 3 16.86 -1.65 -18.97
N PHE A 4 15.63 -2.07 -18.96
CA PHE A 4 15.18 -3.31 -19.57
C PHE A 4 14.21 -3.00 -20.71
N SER A 5 14.30 -3.76 -21.79
CA SER A 5 13.17 -3.90 -22.71
C SER A 5 12.04 -4.70 -22.02
N GLN A 6 10.83 -4.69 -22.58
CA GLN A 6 9.73 -5.46 -22.02
C GLN A 6 10.08 -6.95 -21.94
N GLU A 7 10.66 -7.52 -23.00
CA GLU A 7 11.04 -8.94 -23.06
C GLU A 7 12.12 -9.30 -22.03
N GLU A 8 13.13 -8.46 -21.86
CA GLU A 8 14.16 -8.64 -20.83
C GLU A 8 13.57 -8.58 -19.42
N LEU A 9 12.64 -7.67 -19.16
CA LEU A 9 11.97 -7.55 -17.88
C LEU A 9 11.11 -8.78 -17.55
N GLU A 10 10.34 -9.28 -18.52
CA GLU A 10 9.51 -10.48 -18.38
C GLU A 10 10.37 -11.73 -18.07
N GLN A 11 11.58 -11.82 -18.62
CA GLN A 11 12.51 -12.92 -18.34
C GLN A 11 13.23 -12.76 -17.00
N ALA A 12 13.55 -11.53 -16.60
CA ALA A 12 14.27 -11.22 -15.36
C ALA A 12 13.38 -11.32 -14.12
N LEU A 13 12.08 -11.05 -14.24
CA LEU A 13 11.13 -11.10 -13.12
C LEU A 13 10.90 -12.55 -12.65
N LYS A 14 10.99 -12.75 -11.35
CA LYS A 14 10.57 -13.97 -10.65
C LYS A 14 9.57 -13.61 -9.56
N THR A 15 8.87 -14.60 -9.04
CA THR A 15 7.98 -14.47 -7.89
C THR A 15 8.45 -15.37 -6.77
N ASP A 16 8.35 -14.89 -5.54
CA ASP A 16 8.59 -15.70 -4.35
C ASP A 16 7.42 -16.66 -4.07
N ALA A 17 7.51 -17.42 -2.98
CA ALA A 17 6.48 -18.39 -2.58
C ALA A 17 5.10 -17.75 -2.31
N ASN A 18 5.07 -16.47 -1.99
CA ASN A 18 3.85 -15.70 -1.69
C ASN A 18 3.39 -14.84 -2.88
N GLY A 19 4.04 -15.01 -4.05
CA GLY A 19 3.68 -14.29 -5.27
C GLY A 19 4.26 -12.87 -5.39
N LYS A 20 5.12 -12.44 -4.45
CA LYS A 20 5.78 -11.13 -4.54
C LYS A 20 6.83 -11.15 -5.64
N PRO A 21 6.77 -10.22 -6.62
CA PRO A 21 7.76 -10.17 -7.69
C PRO A 21 9.10 -9.61 -7.20
N TYR A 22 10.20 -10.12 -7.76
CA TYR A 22 11.56 -9.66 -7.48
C TYR A 22 12.48 -9.89 -8.68
N LEU A 23 13.66 -9.24 -8.65
CA LEU A 23 14.71 -9.36 -9.66
C LEU A 23 15.91 -10.11 -9.03
N PRO A 24 16.12 -11.41 -9.29
CA PRO A 24 17.17 -12.20 -8.65
C PRO A 24 18.58 -11.68 -8.95
N ASP A 25 18.81 -11.14 -10.14
CA ASP A 25 20.10 -10.60 -10.56
C ASP A 25 20.34 -9.15 -10.08
N HIS A 26 19.34 -8.53 -9.46
CA HIS A 26 19.36 -7.17 -8.95
C HIS A 26 18.74 -7.09 -7.54
N PRO A 27 19.33 -7.77 -6.54
CA PRO A 27 18.80 -7.81 -5.18
C PRO A 27 18.83 -6.45 -4.46
N GLU A 28 19.60 -5.50 -4.98
CA GLU A 28 19.63 -4.11 -4.49
C GLU A 28 18.38 -3.31 -4.91
N ILE A 29 17.56 -3.83 -5.83
CA ILE A 29 16.32 -3.20 -6.27
C ILE A 29 15.14 -3.88 -5.59
N CYS A 30 14.65 -3.28 -4.54
CA CYS A 30 13.38 -3.69 -3.95
C CYS A 30 12.24 -2.91 -4.62
N PHE A 31 11.18 -3.60 -5.01
CA PHE A 31 10.00 -2.98 -5.56
C PHE A 31 8.73 -3.72 -5.14
N ASN A 32 7.62 -3.05 -5.28
CA ASN A 32 6.31 -3.65 -5.08
C ASN A 32 5.28 -3.00 -6.00
N ILE A 33 4.23 -3.74 -6.34
CA ILE A 33 3.21 -3.36 -7.32
C ILE A 33 1.84 -3.51 -6.67
N THR A 34 0.93 -2.61 -7.01
CA THR A 34 -0.49 -2.72 -6.70
C THR A 34 -1.31 -2.30 -7.91
N HIS A 35 -2.54 -2.78 -7.97
CA HIS A 35 -3.53 -2.33 -8.93
C HIS A 35 -4.93 -2.42 -8.33
N CYS A 36 -5.76 -1.46 -8.65
CA CYS A 36 -7.20 -1.47 -8.40
C CYS A 36 -7.92 -0.87 -9.61
N ASP A 37 -9.22 -0.61 -9.50
CA ASP A 37 -9.97 -0.03 -10.63
C ASP A 37 -9.31 1.27 -11.12
N GLN A 38 -8.97 1.30 -12.41
CA GLN A 38 -8.36 2.43 -13.13
C GLN A 38 -6.99 2.91 -12.61
N LEU A 39 -6.34 2.15 -11.72
CA LEU A 39 -5.02 2.49 -11.20
C LEU A 39 -4.09 1.28 -11.16
N ALA A 40 -2.88 1.45 -11.67
CA ALA A 40 -1.74 0.58 -11.37
C ALA A 40 -0.59 1.44 -10.86
N ALA A 41 0.06 1.01 -9.80
CA ALA A 41 1.17 1.73 -9.20
C ALA A 41 2.32 0.79 -8.86
N CYS A 42 3.53 1.31 -8.96
CA CYS A 42 4.76 0.62 -8.59
C CYS A 42 5.64 1.54 -7.75
N VAL A 43 6.29 0.97 -6.74
CA VAL A 43 7.25 1.68 -5.89
C VAL A 43 8.58 0.96 -5.91
N PHE A 44 9.67 1.73 -5.90
CA PHE A 44 11.06 1.23 -5.86
C PHE A 44 11.80 1.77 -4.64
N HIS A 45 12.67 0.95 -4.06
CA HIS A 45 13.51 1.32 -2.93
C HIS A 45 14.77 0.44 -2.90
N ASP A 46 15.76 0.80 -2.07
CA ASP A 46 16.95 -0.03 -1.79
C ASP A 46 16.74 -1.00 -0.61
N ARG A 47 15.58 -1.00 -0.01
CA ARG A 47 15.14 -1.87 1.10
C ARG A 47 13.74 -2.40 0.85
N PRO A 48 13.31 -3.45 1.60
CA PRO A 48 11.97 -3.99 1.48
C PRO A 48 10.91 -2.90 1.59
N ILE A 49 10.01 -2.88 0.62
CA ILE A 49 8.96 -1.88 0.47
C ILE A 49 7.65 -2.55 0.07
N GLY A 50 6.54 -2.00 0.51
CA GLY A 50 5.20 -2.43 0.12
C GLY A 50 4.35 -1.26 -0.29
N ILE A 51 3.46 -1.48 -1.24
CA ILE A 51 2.48 -0.50 -1.71
C ILE A 51 1.11 -1.14 -1.85
N ASP A 52 0.09 -0.41 -1.44
CA ASP A 52 -1.28 -0.77 -1.76
C ASP A 52 -2.10 0.44 -2.16
N ALA A 53 -3.08 0.22 -3.04
CA ALA A 53 -3.98 1.27 -3.50
C ALA A 53 -5.37 0.71 -3.75
N GLU A 54 -6.39 1.45 -3.31
CA GLU A 54 -7.78 1.06 -3.40
C GLU A 54 -8.70 2.23 -3.77
N PHE A 55 -9.79 1.88 -4.42
CA PHE A 55 -10.93 2.77 -4.62
C PHE A 55 -11.93 2.56 -3.47
N PRO A 56 -12.26 3.59 -2.65
CA PRO A 56 -13.18 3.47 -1.54
C PRO A 56 -14.60 3.08 -1.98
N GLY A 57 -14.90 1.79 -1.97
CA GLY A 57 -16.17 1.20 -2.33
C GLY A 57 -16.94 0.64 -1.14
N TYR A 58 -17.89 -0.24 -1.43
CA TYR A 58 -18.53 -1.04 -0.39
C TYR A 58 -17.53 -2.06 0.18
N TYR A 59 -17.54 -2.27 1.47
CA TYR A 59 -16.82 -3.35 2.14
C TYR A 59 -17.76 -4.09 3.11
N PRO A 60 -17.64 -5.43 3.23
CA PRO A 60 -18.43 -6.21 4.19
C PRO A 60 -17.84 -6.11 5.60
N ASP A 61 -18.71 -6.12 6.64
CA ASP A 61 -18.30 -6.02 8.06
C ASP A 61 -17.27 -7.08 8.46
N VAL A 62 -17.32 -8.26 7.85
CA VAL A 62 -16.35 -9.33 8.12
C VAL A 62 -14.89 -8.91 7.82
N LEU A 63 -14.67 -7.97 6.90
CA LEU A 63 -13.31 -7.43 6.66
C LEU A 63 -12.84 -6.53 7.81
N VAL A 64 -13.75 -5.78 8.43
CA VAL A 64 -13.44 -4.98 9.63
C VAL A 64 -12.92 -5.89 10.74
N ASP A 65 -13.64 -6.99 11.01
CA ASP A 65 -13.27 -7.92 12.07
C ASP A 65 -11.95 -8.65 11.83
N ARG A 66 -11.65 -8.96 10.57
CA ARG A 66 -10.43 -9.69 10.20
C ARG A 66 -9.19 -8.81 10.04
N ALA A 67 -9.38 -7.54 9.71
CA ALA A 67 -8.27 -6.65 9.36
C ALA A 67 -7.91 -5.64 10.44
N LEU A 68 -8.89 -5.16 11.21
CA LEU A 68 -8.69 -4.06 12.12
C LEU A 68 -8.52 -4.53 13.57
N SER A 69 -7.52 -3.99 14.24
CA SER A 69 -7.37 -4.12 15.70
C SER A 69 -8.53 -3.43 16.43
N GLU A 70 -8.74 -3.72 17.71
CA GLU A 70 -9.80 -3.09 18.50
C GLU A 70 -9.69 -1.56 18.51
N SER A 71 -8.48 -1.02 18.62
CA SER A 71 -8.27 0.43 18.60
C SER A 71 -8.60 1.07 17.25
N GLU A 72 -8.39 0.35 16.14
CA GLU A 72 -8.75 0.81 14.79
C GLU A 72 -10.26 0.71 14.55
N LYS A 73 -10.93 -0.30 15.13
CA LYS A 73 -12.40 -0.41 15.12
C LYS A 73 -13.04 0.75 15.88
N ASP A 74 -12.52 1.07 17.08
CA ASP A 74 -12.98 2.21 17.88
C ASP A 74 -12.79 3.52 17.11
N PHE A 75 -11.63 3.67 16.45
CA PHE A 75 -11.36 4.82 15.60
C PHE A 75 -12.38 4.92 14.45
N LEU A 76 -12.62 3.83 13.74
CA LEU A 76 -13.57 3.79 12.63
C LEU A 76 -15.01 4.12 13.08
N GLN A 77 -15.41 3.63 14.24
CA GLN A 77 -16.71 3.96 14.84
C GLN A 77 -16.83 5.43 15.20
N SER A 78 -15.76 6.06 15.70
CA SER A 78 -15.75 7.49 16.05
C SER A 78 -15.78 8.41 14.82
N HIS A 79 -15.45 7.90 13.63
CA HIS A 79 -15.45 8.60 12.35
C HIS A 79 -16.55 8.06 11.43
N ASN A 80 -17.75 7.93 11.96
CA ASN A 80 -18.93 7.40 11.26
C ASN A 80 -20.02 8.48 11.09
N ALA A 81 -19.61 9.70 10.73
CA ALA A 81 -20.56 10.80 10.51
C ALA A 81 -21.46 10.54 9.28
N ASP A 82 -20.88 9.96 8.23
CA ASP A 82 -21.60 9.45 7.07
C ASP A 82 -20.90 8.24 6.43
N LEU A 83 -21.62 7.56 5.52
CA LEU A 83 -21.10 6.34 4.88
C LEU A 83 -19.87 6.61 3.99
N SER A 84 -19.72 7.79 3.44
CA SER A 84 -18.57 8.16 2.59
C SER A 84 -17.31 8.32 3.43
N GLU A 85 -17.42 9.05 4.53
CA GLU A 85 -16.33 9.26 5.49
C GLU A 85 -15.88 7.94 6.09
N ASN A 86 -16.82 7.10 6.52
CA ASN A 86 -16.55 5.80 7.11
C ASN A 86 -15.80 4.88 6.11
N ARG A 87 -16.22 4.85 4.83
CA ARG A 87 -15.52 4.10 3.78
C ARG A 87 -14.11 4.62 3.57
N GLU A 88 -13.92 5.92 3.50
CA GLU A 88 -12.59 6.50 3.33
C GLU A 88 -11.68 6.08 4.48
N TRP A 89 -12.11 6.17 5.74
CA TRP A 89 -11.30 5.76 6.88
C TRP A 89 -11.01 4.26 6.92
N PHE A 90 -11.99 3.41 6.55
CA PHE A 90 -11.74 1.98 6.41
C PHE A 90 -10.65 1.71 5.37
N TYR A 91 -10.74 2.28 4.17
CA TYR A 91 -9.75 2.05 3.12
C TYR A 91 -8.40 2.69 3.40
N ARG A 92 -8.35 3.75 4.21
CA ARG A 92 -7.08 4.28 4.73
C ARG A 92 -6.37 3.26 5.62
N LEU A 93 -7.09 2.62 6.52
CA LEU A 93 -6.54 1.55 7.36
C LEU A 93 -6.20 0.31 6.53
N TRP A 94 -7.09 -0.12 5.68
CA TRP A 94 -6.92 -1.30 4.83
C TRP A 94 -5.66 -1.22 3.95
N THR A 95 -5.48 -0.13 3.21
CA THR A 95 -4.30 0.04 2.33
C THR A 95 -2.99 0.09 3.12
N LEU A 96 -2.98 0.60 4.35
CA LEU A 96 -1.82 0.54 5.23
C LEU A 96 -1.50 -0.88 5.67
N LYS A 97 -2.52 -1.67 6.06
CA LYS A 97 -2.38 -3.08 6.42
C LYS A 97 -1.83 -3.90 5.25
N GLU A 98 -2.39 -3.74 4.06
CA GLU A 98 -1.94 -4.42 2.86
C GLU A 98 -0.52 -3.98 2.46
N ALA A 99 -0.18 -2.70 2.53
CA ALA A 99 1.18 -2.23 2.26
C ALA A 99 2.20 -2.82 3.24
N TYR A 100 1.83 -2.98 4.53
CA TYR A 100 2.65 -3.65 5.53
C TYR A 100 2.91 -5.12 5.16
N VAL A 101 1.87 -5.88 4.90
CA VAL A 101 1.96 -7.30 4.51
C VAL A 101 2.80 -7.48 3.24
N LYS A 102 2.55 -6.65 2.22
CA LYS A 102 3.28 -6.66 0.96
C LYS A 102 4.76 -6.30 1.13
N LYS A 103 5.08 -5.40 2.07
CA LYS A 103 6.48 -5.07 2.37
C LYS A 103 7.24 -6.29 2.86
N TYR A 104 6.69 -7.03 3.80
CA TYR A 104 7.33 -8.21 4.36
C TYR A 104 7.18 -9.47 3.49
N GLY A 105 6.27 -9.47 2.52
CA GLY A 105 5.98 -10.64 1.69
C GLY A 105 5.41 -11.82 2.49
N ILE A 106 4.73 -11.56 3.60
CA ILE A 106 4.22 -12.59 4.53
C ILE A 106 2.89 -13.21 4.10
N GLY A 107 2.29 -12.69 3.01
CA GLY A 107 1.07 -13.27 2.43
C GLY A 107 -0.20 -12.99 3.24
N VAL A 108 -1.31 -13.57 2.77
CA VAL A 108 -2.67 -13.34 3.29
C VAL A 108 -3.00 -14.10 4.58
N ASP A 109 -2.11 -15.00 5.03
CA ASP A 109 -2.31 -15.78 6.26
C ASP A 109 -1.88 -15.02 7.53
N THR A 110 -1.37 -13.81 7.38
CA THR A 110 -0.97 -12.95 8.51
C THR A 110 -2.19 -12.42 9.23
N ASP A 111 -2.18 -12.51 10.55
CA ASP A 111 -3.19 -11.83 11.37
C ASP A 111 -2.98 -10.32 11.31
N LEU A 112 -3.85 -9.63 10.58
CA LEU A 112 -3.78 -8.18 10.41
C LEU A 112 -4.11 -7.41 11.68
N THR A 113 -4.64 -8.08 12.71
CA THR A 113 -4.98 -7.44 14.00
C THR A 113 -3.78 -7.32 14.95
N ASP A 114 -2.66 -8.02 14.66
CA ASP A 114 -1.45 -8.02 15.49
C ASP A 114 -0.69 -6.68 15.50
N PHE A 115 -0.95 -5.84 14.52
CA PHE A 115 -0.36 -4.50 14.42
C PHE A 115 -1.43 -3.46 14.09
N SER A 116 -1.18 -2.22 14.42
CA SER A 116 -2.16 -1.14 14.26
C SER A 116 -1.56 0.14 13.71
N PHE A 117 -2.41 0.93 13.07
CA PHE A 117 -2.08 2.27 12.58
C PHE A 117 -2.86 3.32 13.36
N THR A 118 -2.20 4.44 13.62
CA THR A 118 -2.80 5.58 14.30
C THR A 118 -2.64 6.83 13.44
N PHE A 119 -3.73 7.55 13.27
CA PHE A 119 -3.75 8.84 12.57
C PHE A 119 -3.64 9.98 13.56
N SER A 120 -2.88 10.99 13.19
CA SER A 120 -2.78 12.25 13.94
C SER A 120 -2.79 13.43 12.97
N ASN A 121 -3.29 14.57 13.41
CA ASN A 121 -3.23 15.80 12.64
C ASN A 121 -2.09 16.67 13.18
N VAL A 122 -1.05 16.83 12.38
CA VAL A 122 0.11 17.67 12.73
C VAL A 122 0.09 18.91 11.84
N GLN A 123 -0.27 20.05 12.41
CA GLN A 123 -0.34 21.35 11.70
C GLN A 123 -1.20 21.31 10.40
N GLY A 124 -2.33 20.62 10.44
CA GLY A 124 -3.22 20.48 9.29
C GLY A 124 -2.86 19.37 8.31
N THR A 125 -1.75 18.65 8.56
CA THR A 125 -1.34 17.51 7.74
C THR A 125 -1.68 16.21 8.46
N LEU A 126 -2.36 15.29 7.76
CA LEU A 126 -2.62 13.95 8.27
C LEU A 126 -1.30 13.17 8.32
N SER A 127 -0.93 12.72 9.51
CA SER A 127 0.23 11.88 9.75
C SER A 127 -0.22 10.50 10.21
N VAL A 128 0.52 9.47 9.84
CA VAL A 128 0.23 8.08 10.19
C VAL A 128 1.44 7.46 10.89
N SER A 129 1.19 6.66 11.91
CA SER A 129 2.22 5.86 12.60
C SER A 129 1.76 4.42 12.74
N CYS A 130 2.70 3.48 12.71
CA CYS A 130 2.48 2.06 12.93
C CYS A 130 2.87 1.68 14.37
N SER A 131 2.18 0.70 14.97
CA SER A 131 2.60 0.10 16.24
C SER A 131 3.94 -0.63 16.15
N ASP A 132 4.33 -1.08 14.94
CA ASP A 132 5.70 -1.53 14.64
C ASP A 132 6.59 -0.30 14.36
N PRO A 133 7.53 0.05 15.26
CA PRO A 133 8.35 1.25 15.12
C PRO A 133 9.37 1.18 13.97
N ALA A 134 9.59 0.00 13.38
CA ALA A 134 10.46 -0.16 12.22
C ALA A 134 9.80 0.33 10.92
N ILE A 135 8.48 0.52 10.94
CA ILE A 135 7.71 0.88 9.74
C ILE A 135 7.42 2.38 9.73
N LEU A 136 7.82 3.00 8.66
CA LEU A 136 7.39 4.34 8.27
C LEU A 136 6.33 4.22 7.18
N CYS A 137 5.37 5.15 7.18
CA CYS A 137 4.25 5.12 6.26
C CYS A 137 4.13 6.43 5.50
N TYR A 138 3.87 6.31 4.20
CA TYR A 138 3.38 7.39 3.37
C TYR A 138 1.97 7.03 2.91
N GLN A 139 1.04 7.98 3.01
CA GLN A 139 -0.32 7.80 2.50
C GLN A 139 -0.79 9.06 1.78
N THR A 140 -1.47 8.89 0.68
CA THR A 140 -2.07 9.98 -0.08
C THR A 140 -3.41 9.58 -0.68
N ASN A 141 -4.25 10.56 -0.94
CA ASN A 141 -5.47 10.39 -1.72
C ASN A 141 -5.21 10.93 -3.13
N LEU A 142 -5.07 10.02 -4.09
CA LEU A 142 -4.78 10.37 -5.49
C LEU A 142 -6.05 10.84 -6.18
N ASN A 143 -6.01 12.09 -6.67
CA ASN A 143 -7.12 12.72 -7.41
C ASN A 143 -8.46 12.71 -6.64
N HIS A 144 -8.42 12.63 -5.31
CA HIS A 144 -9.60 12.48 -4.44
C HIS A 144 -10.45 11.24 -4.76
N VAL A 145 -9.83 10.21 -5.31
CA VAL A 145 -10.49 8.99 -5.81
C VAL A 145 -9.88 7.74 -5.22
N HIS A 146 -8.55 7.60 -5.26
CA HIS A 146 -7.86 6.41 -4.80
C HIS A 146 -7.02 6.70 -3.55
N ILE A 147 -7.10 5.82 -2.57
CA ILE A 147 -6.22 5.85 -1.40
C ILE A 147 -5.02 4.96 -1.69
N LEU A 148 -3.83 5.55 -1.59
CA LEU A 148 -2.57 4.85 -1.81
C LEU A 148 -1.71 4.93 -0.55
N SER A 149 -1.19 3.80 -0.12
CA SER A 149 -0.30 3.66 1.04
C SER A 149 1.00 2.97 0.66
N VAL A 150 2.09 3.43 1.25
CA VAL A 150 3.42 2.82 1.12
C VAL A 150 3.97 2.57 2.52
N GLY A 151 4.43 1.33 2.77
CA GLY A 151 5.17 0.95 3.98
C GLY A 151 6.65 0.72 3.65
N TYR A 152 7.55 1.36 4.40
CA TYR A 152 8.99 1.34 4.13
C TYR A 152 9.81 1.42 5.43
N GLU A 153 11.14 1.25 5.32
CA GLU A 153 12.11 1.47 6.39
C GLU A 153 13.20 2.44 5.96
N GLY A 154 13.78 3.15 6.91
CA GLY A 154 14.94 4.01 6.68
C GLY A 154 14.57 5.49 6.52
N PRO A 155 15.44 6.29 5.89
CA PRO A 155 15.18 7.71 5.72
C PRO A 155 13.92 7.94 4.87
N GLU A 156 13.25 9.05 5.12
CA GLU A 156 12.05 9.43 4.38
C GLU A 156 12.32 9.42 2.86
N PRO A 157 11.55 8.64 2.08
CA PRO A 157 11.77 8.55 0.65
C PRO A 157 11.32 9.83 -0.05
N SER A 158 12.02 10.19 -1.12
CA SER A 158 11.52 11.18 -2.05
C SER A 158 10.41 10.55 -2.90
N VAL A 159 9.17 10.92 -2.65
CA VAL A 159 8.02 10.43 -3.43
C VAL A 159 7.84 11.28 -4.68
N LYS A 160 7.93 10.65 -5.84
CA LYS A 160 7.63 11.26 -7.13
C LYS A 160 6.50 10.49 -7.82
N LEU A 161 5.38 11.13 -7.98
CA LEU A 161 4.28 10.58 -8.78
C LEU A 161 4.55 10.83 -10.26
N VAL A 162 4.55 9.77 -11.05
CA VAL A 162 4.69 9.82 -12.50
C VAL A 162 3.47 9.14 -13.11
N SER A 163 2.63 9.89 -13.82
CA SER A 163 1.54 9.30 -14.57
C SER A 163 2.04 8.79 -15.92
N CYS A 164 1.75 7.53 -16.24
CA CYS A 164 1.99 6.97 -17.55
C CYS A 164 0.65 6.91 -18.30
N SER A 165 0.53 7.63 -19.41
CA SER A 165 -0.58 7.39 -20.33
C SER A 165 -0.35 6.04 -21.04
N GLN A 166 -1.35 5.15 -21.04
CA GLN A 166 -1.29 3.95 -21.87
C GLN A 166 -1.07 4.39 -23.34
N GLN A 167 0.10 4.13 -23.87
CA GLN A 167 0.22 4.06 -25.32
C GLN A 167 -0.57 2.83 -25.75
N HIS A 168 -1.54 3.05 -26.60
CA HIS A 168 -2.38 2.02 -27.17
C HIS A 168 -1.49 0.88 -27.68
N VAL A 169 -1.51 -0.27 -27.01
CA VAL A 169 -0.94 -1.49 -27.56
C VAL A 169 -1.96 -1.94 -28.59
N PRO A 170 -1.63 -1.92 -29.89
CA PRO A 170 -2.54 -2.42 -30.92
C PRO A 170 -2.78 -3.92 -30.68
N PRO A 171 -3.97 -4.42 -31.03
CA PRO A 171 -4.37 -5.81 -30.81
C PRO A 171 -3.47 -6.80 -31.56
#